data_ce1c512a8c5a2b8973330aedd5aba3c3
#
_entry.id   ce1c512a8c5a2b8973330aedd5aba3c3
#
_cell.length_a   1.000
_cell.length_b   1.000
_cell.length_c   1.000
_cell.angle_alpha   90.00
_cell.angle_beta   90.00
_cell.angle_gamma   90.00
#
_symmetry.space_group_name_H-M   'P 1'
#
loop_
_entity.id
_entity.type
_entity.pdbx_description
1 polymer ?
#
loop_
_entity_poly.entity_id
_entity_poly.type
_entity_poly.pdbx_seq_one_letter_code
_entity_poly.pdbx_strand_id
1 'polypeptide(L)'
;MEPPPVMLTTRARGVMTSHGGAAWGWNRRAHSEGRGNRWADDTTERKTEHSHHGVALELTDGTLFTTQGTEDERHTVRVLGKDGAVKAETTDCPGVHGEAAAAPGASTDTVMAGCENGPVIYRDGTFHKVAVADAYARSGNLAGSERSPIVLGDYKVDEDAEQERPTRVALFDTRDGSHRLVDLSSSYWFRSLARGPEGEALVLTYDGKLNVIDVESGKVVRKIDVIQPWEEKADWQEAGPAIKVAGSSAYVTDAQNKKLHVVDLTKGEVAKTIDLPQTPVELAVVAGKPEAPAREEKAHGHVSHGHGSHEGHDHVHDDAAPSAGAEGHGGRGGHGH
;
A
#
# COMPACT_ATOMS: atom_id res chain seq x y z
N MET A 1 2.87 -21.14 23.29
CA MET A 1 4.05 -20.85 22.42
C MET A 1 3.55 -19.80 21.45
N GLU A 2 3.89 -18.54 21.67
CA GLU A 2 3.45 -17.44 20.79
C GLU A 2 4.01 -17.65 19.37
N PRO A 3 3.20 -17.45 18.32
CA PRO A 3 3.72 -17.49 16.96
C PRO A 3 4.65 -16.29 16.73
N PRO A 4 5.71 -16.46 15.92
CA PRO A 4 6.62 -15.37 15.63
C PRO A 4 5.91 -14.26 14.84
N PRO A 5 6.30 -12.99 15.01
CA PRO A 5 5.70 -11.87 14.29
C PRO A 5 5.93 -12.01 12.78
N VAL A 6 4.85 -11.81 12.02
CA VAL A 6 4.89 -11.81 10.55
C VAL A 6 5.24 -10.40 10.08
N MET A 7 6.34 -10.28 9.32
CA MET A 7 6.79 -9.02 8.74
C MET A 7 6.17 -8.89 7.34
N LEU A 8 5.26 -7.95 7.15
CA LEU A 8 4.76 -7.53 5.85
C LEU A 8 5.53 -6.27 5.42
N THR A 9 6.37 -6.39 4.40
CA THR A 9 7.03 -5.23 3.79
C THR A 9 6.33 -4.88 2.49
N THR A 10 5.48 -3.85 2.54
CA THR A 10 5.20 -3.02 1.37
C THR A 10 6.17 -1.84 1.40
N ARG A 11 6.34 -1.08 0.30
CA ARG A 11 7.16 0.13 0.28
C ARG A 11 6.70 1.23 1.24
N ALA A 12 5.49 1.15 1.74
CA ALA A 12 5.10 1.80 2.98
C ALA A 12 5.90 1.10 4.10
N ARG A 13 6.77 1.82 4.72
CA ARG A 13 7.76 1.38 5.69
C ARG A 13 7.11 0.54 6.78
N GLY A 14 7.42 -0.73 6.79
CA GLY A 14 7.14 -1.81 7.73
C GLY A 14 5.99 -1.71 8.72
N VAL A 15 5.04 -2.62 8.60
CA VAL A 15 3.95 -2.82 9.58
C VAL A 15 4.22 -4.10 10.38
N MET A 16 4.10 -4.04 11.69
CA MET A 16 4.03 -5.21 12.55
C MET A 16 2.70 -5.23 13.27
N THR A 17 1.98 -6.32 13.19
CA THR A 17 0.82 -6.60 14.03
C THR A 17 1.21 -7.66 15.06
N SER A 18 0.92 -7.44 16.34
CA SER A 18 1.07 -8.45 17.38
C SER A 18 -0.28 -8.82 17.98
N HIS A 19 -0.51 -10.10 18.23
CA HIS A 19 -1.60 -10.57 19.05
C HIS A 19 -1.13 -10.60 20.50
N GLY A 20 -1.84 -9.91 21.37
CA GLY A 20 -1.65 -10.00 22.82
C GLY A 20 -0.57 -9.09 23.40
N GLY A 21 -0.97 -7.92 23.91
CA GLY A 21 -0.12 -7.02 24.69
C GLY A 21 0.57 -5.94 23.88
N ALA A 22 0.02 -4.87 23.88
CA ALA A 22 0.25 -3.49 23.49
C ALA A 22 1.70 -3.00 23.21
N ALA A 23 2.49 -3.68 22.41
CA ALA A 23 3.75 -3.14 21.94
C ALA A 23 3.76 -3.17 20.41
N TRP A 24 3.89 -1.99 19.81
CA TRP A 24 4.04 -1.81 18.36
C TRP A 24 5.51 -1.50 18.09
N GLY A 25 6.18 -2.42 17.41
CA GLY A 25 7.52 -2.18 16.93
C GLY A 25 7.50 -2.03 15.41
N TRP A 26 8.17 -1.02 14.87
CA TRP A 26 8.30 -0.85 13.45
C TRP A 26 9.69 -0.38 13.03
N ASN A 27 10.09 -0.78 11.84
CA ASN A 27 11.43 -0.64 11.36
C ASN A 27 11.52 0.46 10.31
N ARG A 28 12.34 1.45 10.57
CA ARG A 28 12.69 2.47 9.61
C ARG A 28 13.83 1.94 8.75
N ARG A 29 13.59 1.74 7.45
CA ARG A 29 14.55 1.46 6.38
C ARG A 29 15.85 0.77 6.79
N ALA A 30 16.01 -0.51 6.48
CA ALA A 30 17.33 -1.15 6.48
C ALA A 30 18.16 -0.57 5.31
N HIS A 31 19.01 0.39 5.59
CA HIS A 31 20.15 0.66 4.74
C HIS A 31 21.16 -0.46 4.93
N SER A 32 21.34 -1.28 3.89
CA SER A 32 22.37 -2.30 3.86
C SER A 32 23.72 -1.66 3.56
N GLU A 33 24.43 -1.23 4.61
CA GLU A 33 25.87 -1.12 4.54
C GLU A 33 26.47 -1.92 5.69
N GLY A 34 27.05 -3.02 5.29
CA GLY A 34 28.07 -3.83 5.91
C GLY A 34 28.15 -3.94 7.44
N ARG A 35 28.00 -5.18 7.92
CA ARG A 35 28.43 -5.77 9.19
C ARG A 35 27.52 -5.60 10.40
N GLY A 36 26.93 -6.72 10.81
CA GLY A 36 26.32 -6.95 12.12
C GLY A 36 24.80 -6.75 12.11
N ASN A 37 24.11 -7.53 12.91
CA ASN A 37 22.66 -7.48 13.18
C ASN A 37 22.15 -6.05 13.48
N ARG A 38 21.93 -5.22 12.46
CA ARG A 38 21.39 -3.86 12.60
C ARG A 38 19.88 -3.76 12.51
N TRP A 39 19.19 -4.88 12.46
CA TRP A 39 17.71 -4.88 12.39
C TRP A 39 17.04 -4.33 13.66
N ALA A 40 17.78 -4.30 14.79
CA ALA A 40 17.25 -3.84 16.07
C ALA A 40 17.39 -2.32 16.29
N ASP A 41 18.33 -1.66 15.59
CA ASP A 41 18.69 -0.27 15.91
C ASP A 41 17.74 0.78 15.30
N ASP A 42 16.92 0.38 14.30
CA ASP A 42 15.97 1.27 13.61
C ASP A 42 14.50 0.97 13.97
N THR A 43 14.25 0.35 15.10
CA THR A 43 12.90 0.01 15.56
C THR A 43 12.36 1.09 16.50
N THR A 44 11.19 1.63 16.20
CA THR A 44 10.47 2.52 17.11
C THR A 44 9.33 1.75 17.74
N GLU A 45 9.28 1.70 19.06
CA GLU A 45 8.22 1.09 19.85
C GLU A 45 7.21 2.17 20.27
N ARG A 46 5.93 1.90 20.05
CA ARG A 46 4.84 2.69 20.59
C ARG A 46 3.85 1.78 21.29
N LYS A 47 3.43 2.17 22.48
CA LYS A 47 2.42 1.46 23.26
C LYS A 47 1.06 2.08 23.01
N THR A 48 0.06 1.24 22.82
CA THR A 48 -1.35 1.65 22.81
C THR A 48 -1.85 1.76 24.25
N GLU A 49 -2.93 2.52 24.45
CA GLU A 49 -3.55 2.69 25.77
C GLU A 49 -4.12 1.37 26.30
N HIS A 50 -4.72 0.58 25.41
CA HIS A 50 -5.26 -0.75 25.68
C HIS A 50 -4.83 -1.75 24.62
N SER A 51 -4.75 -3.03 25.01
CA SER A 51 -4.56 -4.12 24.07
C SER A 51 -5.76 -4.24 23.14
N HIS A 52 -5.53 -4.32 21.85
CA HIS A 52 -6.56 -4.55 20.84
C HIS A 52 -5.94 -5.10 19.56
N HIS A 53 -6.78 -5.74 18.75
CA HIS A 53 -6.40 -6.10 17.39
C HIS A 53 -6.45 -4.84 16.53
N GLY A 54 -5.32 -4.31 16.16
CA GLY A 54 -5.23 -3.02 15.48
C GLY A 54 -4.21 -3.00 14.34
N VAL A 55 -4.08 -1.86 13.72
CA VAL A 55 -3.15 -1.60 12.62
C VAL A 55 -2.22 -0.46 12.94
N ALA A 56 -1.03 -0.46 12.31
CA ALA A 56 -0.07 0.61 12.41
C ALA A 56 0.75 0.72 11.12
N LEU A 57 0.74 1.89 10.49
CA LEU A 57 1.42 2.18 9.24
C LEU A 57 2.13 3.53 9.32
N GLU A 58 3.45 3.55 9.13
CA GLU A 58 4.19 4.82 9.01
C GLU A 58 3.97 5.44 7.63
N LEU A 59 3.56 6.68 7.62
CA LEU A 59 3.41 7.48 6.42
C LEU A 59 4.75 8.08 5.97
N THR A 60 4.82 8.57 4.74
CA THR A 60 6.08 9.06 4.15
C THR A 60 6.67 10.25 4.88
N ASP A 61 5.83 11.07 5.52
CA ASP A 61 6.22 12.20 6.35
C ASP A 61 6.66 11.79 7.77
N GLY A 62 6.57 10.50 8.12
CA GLY A 62 6.92 9.92 9.41
C GLY A 62 5.82 10.08 10.47
N THR A 63 4.60 10.45 10.07
CA THR A 63 3.41 10.30 10.92
C THR A 63 2.97 8.84 10.97
N LEU A 64 2.14 8.48 11.95
CA LEU A 64 1.69 7.11 12.17
C LEU A 64 0.19 7.02 11.99
N PHE A 65 -0.27 6.31 10.94
CA PHE A 65 -1.65 5.87 10.84
C PHE A 65 -1.86 4.67 11.75
N THR A 66 -2.81 4.71 12.67
CA THR A 66 -3.01 3.65 13.66
C THR A 66 -4.45 3.61 14.14
N THR A 67 -4.80 2.51 14.80
CA THR A 67 -6.10 2.34 15.46
C THR A 67 -5.98 2.56 16.95
N GLN A 68 -7.10 2.84 17.59
CA GLN A 68 -7.26 2.80 19.03
C GLN A 68 -8.56 2.09 19.37
N GLY A 69 -8.56 1.36 20.48
CA GLY A 69 -9.71 0.63 20.97
C GLY A 69 -9.32 -0.30 22.10
N THR A 70 -10.23 -1.17 22.43
CA THR A 70 -10.06 -2.30 23.34
C THR A 70 -10.26 -3.61 22.58
N GLU A 71 -10.23 -4.73 23.26
CA GLU A 71 -10.55 -6.03 22.66
C GLU A 71 -12.01 -6.06 22.15
N ASP A 72 -12.94 -5.41 22.87
CA ASP A 72 -14.37 -5.41 22.59
C ASP A 72 -14.83 -4.24 21.72
N GLU A 73 -14.16 -3.09 21.80
CA GLU A 73 -14.54 -1.86 21.09
C GLU A 73 -13.41 -1.30 20.23
N ARG A 74 -13.52 -1.44 18.93
CA ARG A 74 -12.56 -0.99 17.93
C ARG A 74 -13.27 -0.17 16.86
N HIS A 75 -13.33 1.13 17.04
CA HIS A 75 -14.03 2.03 16.12
C HIS A 75 -13.22 3.29 15.78
N THR A 76 -12.02 3.44 16.33
CA THR A 76 -11.24 4.66 16.20
C THR A 76 -9.99 4.42 15.32
N VAL A 77 -9.82 5.29 14.34
CA VAL A 77 -8.62 5.38 13.50
C VAL A 77 -7.99 6.75 13.66
N ARG A 78 -6.67 6.81 13.84
CA ARG A 78 -5.91 8.04 14.10
C ARG A 78 -4.70 8.18 13.20
N VAL A 79 -4.30 9.41 12.98
CA VAL A 79 -2.95 9.73 12.50
C VAL A 79 -2.25 10.53 13.58
N LEU A 80 -1.11 10.00 14.03
CA LEU A 80 -0.31 10.59 15.09
C LEU A 80 0.94 11.26 14.50
N GLY A 81 1.27 12.42 15.01
CA GLY A 81 2.55 13.08 14.73
C GLY A 81 3.73 12.31 15.33
N LYS A 82 4.94 12.68 14.94
CA LYS A 82 6.19 12.13 15.51
C LYS A 82 6.27 12.34 17.03
N ASP A 83 5.68 13.41 17.50
CA ASP A 83 5.53 13.79 18.92
C ASP A 83 4.41 13.00 19.66
N GLY A 84 3.65 12.18 18.93
CA GLY A 84 2.51 11.44 19.45
C GLY A 84 1.20 12.24 19.48
N ALA A 85 1.20 13.51 19.08
CA ALA A 85 -0.02 14.31 19.04
C ALA A 85 -0.96 13.81 17.92
N VAL A 86 -2.25 13.77 18.19
CA VAL A 86 -3.29 13.43 17.22
C VAL A 86 -3.34 14.53 16.15
N LYS A 87 -3.14 14.17 14.90
CA LYS A 87 -3.24 15.08 13.73
C LYS A 87 -4.60 14.96 13.05
N ALA A 88 -5.12 13.75 12.98
CA ALA A 88 -6.45 13.46 12.45
C ALA A 88 -7.03 12.25 13.17
N GLU A 89 -8.35 12.21 13.31
CA GLU A 89 -9.06 11.10 13.97
C GLU A 89 -10.44 10.93 13.37
N THR A 90 -10.91 9.70 13.34
CA THR A 90 -12.30 9.33 13.12
C THR A 90 -12.71 8.23 14.07
N THR A 91 -13.94 8.28 14.57
CA THR A 91 -14.58 7.25 15.40
C THR A 91 -15.65 6.48 14.61
N ASP A 92 -15.82 6.77 13.33
CA ASP A 92 -16.81 6.12 12.45
C ASP A 92 -16.20 4.96 11.66
N CYS A 93 -15.62 4.00 12.39
CA CYS A 93 -15.06 2.77 11.81
C CYS A 93 -15.29 1.58 12.76
N PRO A 94 -16.55 1.17 13.01
CA PRO A 94 -16.81 0.03 13.88
C PRO A 94 -16.10 -1.21 13.37
N GLY A 95 -15.64 -2.06 14.30
CA GLY A 95 -14.95 -3.30 14.01
C GLY A 95 -13.70 -3.13 13.15
N VAL A 96 -12.98 -2.00 13.27
CA VAL A 96 -11.84 -1.67 12.40
C VAL A 96 -10.87 -2.85 12.26
N HIS A 97 -10.58 -3.22 11.02
CA HIS A 97 -9.74 -4.36 10.69
C HIS A 97 -9.14 -4.18 9.29
N GLY A 98 -7.84 -4.40 9.20
CA GLY A 98 -7.12 -4.29 7.94
C GLY A 98 -6.90 -2.86 7.46
N GLU A 99 -5.82 -2.69 6.73
CA GLU A 99 -5.43 -1.44 6.10
C GLU A 99 -4.82 -1.68 4.72
N ALA A 100 -4.87 -0.67 3.88
CA ALA A 100 -4.18 -0.69 2.60
C ALA A 100 -3.74 0.71 2.20
N ALA A 101 -2.49 0.84 1.78
CA ALA A 101 -2.01 2.03 1.09
C ALA A 101 -2.39 1.94 -0.39
N ALA A 102 -2.86 3.04 -0.95
CA ALA A 102 -3.12 3.20 -2.38
C ALA A 102 -2.06 4.08 -3.04
N ALA A 103 -2.11 4.18 -4.37
CA ALA A 103 -1.31 5.18 -5.07
C ALA A 103 -1.55 6.54 -4.43
N PRO A 104 -0.48 7.29 -4.12
CA PRO A 104 -0.62 8.56 -3.43
C PRO A 104 -1.45 9.54 -4.25
N GLY A 105 -2.23 10.36 -3.57
CA GLY A 105 -2.82 11.55 -4.16
C GLY A 105 -1.76 12.55 -4.61
N ALA A 106 -2.17 13.73 -5.01
CA ALA A 106 -1.25 14.73 -5.59
C ALA A 106 -0.10 15.15 -4.66
N SER A 107 -0.21 14.94 -3.34
CA SER A 107 0.79 15.41 -2.37
C SER A 107 0.97 14.58 -1.11
N THR A 108 0.13 13.59 -0.82
CA THR A 108 0.16 12.87 0.47
C THR A 108 -0.12 11.39 0.32
N ASP A 109 0.31 10.62 1.32
CA ASP A 109 -0.08 9.21 1.44
C ASP A 109 -1.60 9.07 1.50
N THR A 110 -2.10 8.03 0.86
CA THR A 110 -3.50 7.63 0.90
C THR A 110 -3.61 6.25 1.51
N VAL A 111 -4.35 6.14 2.61
CA VAL A 111 -4.52 4.88 3.35
C VAL A 111 -6.00 4.64 3.62
N MET A 112 -6.44 3.42 3.42
CA MET A 112 -7.79 2.98 3.75
C MET A 112 -7.76 1.99 4.91
N ALA A 113 -8.68 2.15 5.87
CA ALA A 113 -8.98 1.16 6.88
C ALA A 113 -10.36 0.55 6.66
N GLY A 114 -10.44 -0.76 6.85
CA GLY A 114 -11.70 -1.51 6.76
C GLY A 114 -12.54 -1.36 8.01
N CYS A 115 -13.84 -1.26 7.83
CA CYS A 115 -14.83 -1.12 8.91
C CYS A 115 -16.06 -2.00 8.58
N GLU A 116 -16.97 -2.16 9.53
CA GLU A 116 -18.21 -2.95 9.36
C GLU A 116 -19.31 -2.18 8.62
N ASN A 117 -19.24 -0.86 8.58
CA ASN A 117 -20.22 0.03 7.96
C ASN A 117 -19.66 0.79 6.74
N GLY A 118 -18.75 0.17 6.01
CA GLY A 118 -17.98 0.79 4.93
C GLY A 118 -16.67 1.38 5.41
N PRO A 119 -15.59 1.35 4.60
CA PRO A 119 -14.26 1.76 5.00
C PRO A 119 -14.12 3.28 5.21
N VAL A 120 -13.01 3.68 5.82
CA VAL A 120 -12.57 5.07 5.92
C VAL A 120 -11.28 5.25 5.14
N ILE A 121 -11.15 6.38 4.45
CA ILE A 121 -9.99 6.76 3.65
C ILE A 121 -9.33 7.96 4.32
N TYR A 122 -8.04 7.85 4.66
CA TYR A 122 -7.21 8.98 5.02
C TYR A 122 -6.50 9.50 3.78
N ARG A 123 -6.73 10.76 3.44
CA ARG A 123 -6.05 11.49 2.38
C ARG A 123 -6.06 12.98 2.69
N ASP A 124 -5.09 13.71 2.21
CA ASP A 124 -5.01 15.18 2.36
C ASP A 124 -5.19 15.68 3.81
N GLY A 125 -4.70 14.87 4.79
CA GLY A 125 -4.73 15.20 6.21
C GLY A 125 -6.06 14.95 6.91
N THR A 126 -7.06 14.36 6.24
CA THR A 126 -8.41 14.12 6.80
C THR A 126 -8.93 12.72 6.49
N PHE A 127 -9.90 12.28 7.31
CA PHE A 127 -10.62 11.05 7.09
C PHE A 127 -11.90 11.29 6.29
N HIS A 128 -12.18 10.41 5.34
CA HIS A 128 -13.37 10.41 4.50
C HIS A 128 -14.06 9.05 4.63
N LYS A 129 -15.33 9.05 5.00
CA LYS A 129 -16.14 7.84 5.06
C LYS A 129 -16.60 7.43 3.66
N VAL A 130 -16.46 6.16 3.33
CA VAL A 130 -17.08 5.58 2.14
C VAL A 130 -18.52 5.22 2.45
N ALA A 131 -19.46 5.81 1.71
CA ALA A 131 -20.87 5.47 1.83
C ALA A 131 -21.13 4.13 1.13
N VAL A 132 -21.78 3.20 1.84
CA VAL A 132 -22.19 1.88 1.34
C VAL A 132 -23.70 1.74 1.48
N ALA A 133 -24.31 0.88 0.67
CA ALA A 133 -25.75 0.72 0.66
C ALA A 133 -26.25 -0.25 1.75
N ASP A 134 -25.44 -1.27 2.09
CA ASP A 134 -25.79 -2.28 3.06
C ASP A 134 -25.51 -1.77 4.49
N ALA A 135 -26.38 -2.05 5.44
CA ALA A 135 -26.25 -1.61 6.84
C ALA A 135 -25.02 -2.23 7.49
N TYR A 136 -24.75 -3.50 7.21
CA TYR A 136 -23.49 -4.17 7.48
C TYR A 136 -22.78 -4.39 6.16
N ALA A 137 -21.60 -3.85 6.03
CA ALA A 137 -20.79 -3.93 4.82
C ALA A 137 -19.31 -3.99 5.22
N ARG A 138 -18.93 -5.11 5.81
CA ARG A 138 -17.59 -5.31 6.37
C ARG A 138 -16.57 -5.54 5.27
N SER A 139 -15.52 -4.76 5.32
CA SER A 139 -14.31 -4.93 4.51
C SER A 139 -13.10 -5.05 5.46
N GLY A 140 -12.80 -6.28 5.89
CA GLY A 140 -11.74 -6.56 6.86
C GLY A 140 -10.41 -6.94 6.22
N ASN A 141 -10.40 -7.30 4.92
CA ASN A 141 -9.21 -7.66 4.17
C ASN A 141 -9.08 -6.74 2.98
N LEU A 142 -8.02 -5.98 2.95
CA LEU A 142 -7.76 -4.96 1.94
C LEU A 142 -6.44 -5.25 1.21
N ALA A 143 -6.41 -4.95 -0.08
CA ALA A 143 -5.19 -5.02 -0.88
C ALA A 143 -5.04 -3.74 -1.70
N GLY A 144 -4.02 -2.96 -1.37
CA GLY A 144 -3.67 -1.73 -2.06
C GLY A 144 -2.59 -1.92 -3.12
N SER A 145 -2.34 -0.89 -3.91
CA SER A 145 -1.30 -0.86 -4.93
C SER A 145 -0.74 0.54 -5.09
N GLU A 146 0.57 0.65 -5.24
CA GLU A 146 1.23 1.92 -5.59
C GLU A 146 0.93 2.38 -7.03
N ARG A 147 0.32 1.49 -7.84
CA ARG A 147 -0.02 1.74 -9.24
C ARG A 147 -1.47 2.18 -9.45
N SER A 148 -2.30 2.10 -8.39
CA SER A 148 -3.72 2.38 -8.53
C SER A 148 -4.27 3.09 -7.30
N PRO A 149 -5.11 4.11 -7.45
CA PRO A 149 -5.86 4.72 -6.36
C PRO A 149 -7.02 3.85 -5.88
N ILE A 150 -7.30 2.74 -6.57
CA ILE A 150 -8.39 1.83 -6.23
C ILE A 150 -7.88 0.74 -5.30
N VAL A 151 -8.52 0.54 -4.17
CA VAL A 151 -8.23 -0.52 -3.20
C VAL A 151 -9.21 -1.67 -3.40
N LEU A 152 -8.66 -2.89 -3.47
CA LEU A 152 -9.46 -4.12 -3.45
C LEU A 152 -9.80 -4.47 -2.01
N GLY A 153 -11.07 -4.75 -1.72
CA GLY A 153 -11.53 -5.23 -0.42
C GLY A 153 -12.44 -6.44 -0.52
N ASP A 154 -12.48 -7.24 0.52
CA ASP A 154 -13.59 -8.16 0.71
C ASP A 154 -14.87 -7.35 0.97
N TYR A 155 -16.02 -7.98 0.77
CA TYR A 155 -17.31 -7.33 1.00
C TYR A 155 -18.28 -8.34 1.59
N LYS A 156 -18.50 -8.23 2.89
CA LYS A 156 -19.35 -9.11 3.69
C LYS A 156 -20.58 -8.36 4.16
N VAL A 157 -21.73 -8.99 4.06
CA VAL A 157 -23.04 -8.36 4.34
C VAL A 157 -23.89 -9.11 5.37
N ASP A 158 -23.40 -10.23 5.85
CA ASP A 158 -24.06 -11.04 6.89
C ASP A 158 -23.27 -10.96 8.21
N GLU A 159 -23.79 -10.16 9.15
CA GLU A 159 -23.16 -9.95 10.46
C GLU A 159 -23.21 -11.21 11.32
N ASP A 160 -24.26 -12.03 11.15
CA ASP A 160 -24.51 -13.23 11.94
C ASP A 160 -23.79 -14.47 11.42
N ALA A 161 -23.18 -14.39 10.23
CA ALA A 161 -22.47 -15.50 9.64
C ALA A 161 -21.14 -15.76 10.32
N GLU A 162 -20.99 -16.90 10.98
CA GLU A 162 -19.73 -17.36 11.53
C GLU A 162 -18.62 -17.47 10.45
N GLN A 163 -18.99 -17.94 9.26
CA GLN A 163 -18.14 -18.01 8.06
C GLN A 163 -18.93 -17.53 6.85
N GLU A 164 -18.98 -16.23 6.62
CA GLU A 164 -19.51 -15.72 5.37
C GLU A 164 -18.54 -16.02 4.22
N ARG A 165 -19.05 -16.67 3.19
CA ARG A 165 -18.31 -17.01 1.96
C ARG A 165 -18.75 -16.09 0.83
N PRO A 166 -18.26 -14.85 0.80
CA PRO A 166 -18.71 -13.86 -0.16
C PRO A 166 -18.33 -14.27 -1.58
N THR A 167 -19.21 -13.94 -2.53
CA THR A 167 -18.96 -14.11 -3.97
C THR A 167 -18.71 -12.79 -4.66
N ARG A 168 -18.62 -11.69 -3.91
CA ARG A 168 -18.35 -10.34 -4.42
C ARG A 168 -17.15 -9.75 -3.71
N VAL A 169 -16.35 -9.01 -4.44
CA VAL A 169 -15.32 -8.10 -3.89
C VAL A 169 -15.70 -6.66 -4.17
N ALA A 170 -15.18 -5.73 -3.39
CA ALA A 170 -15.34 -4.31 -3.62
C ALA A 170 -14.06 -3.70 -4.17
N LEU A 171 -14.21 -2.79 -5.12
CA LEU A 171 -13.19 -1.88 -5.62
C LEU A 171 -13.53 -0.48 -5.12
N PHE A 172 -12.74 0.03 -4.18
CA PHE A 172 -12.95 1.33 -3.56
C PHE A 172 -12.02 2.36 -4.19
N ASP A 173 -12.59 3.41 -4.77
CA ASP A 173 -11.81 4.51 -5.33
C ASP A 173 -11.48 5.53 -4.23
N THR A 174 -10.20 5.63 -3.89
CA THR A 174 -9.76 6.52 -2.83
C THR A 174 -9.81 8.00 -3.22
N ARG A 175 -9.99 8.32 -4.51
CA ARG A 175 -10.05 9.71 -5.01
C ARG A 175 -11.35 10.41 -4.61
N ASP A 176 -12.46 9.69 -4.65
CA ASP A 176 -13.81 10.25 -4.42
C ASP A 176 -14.64 9.50 -3.39
N GLY A 177 -14.17 8.32 -2.94
CA GLY A 177 -14.90 7.45 -2.02
C GLY A 177 -16.02 6.64 -2.70
N SER A 178 -16.07 6.61 -4.02
CA SER A 178 -16.96 5.70 -4.74
C SER A 178 -16.50 4.25 -4.63
N HIS A 179 -17.42 3.31 -4.80
CA HIS A 179 -17.05 1.90 -4.84
C HIS A 179 -17.86 1.15 -5.89
N ARG A 180 -17.34 0.01 -6.28
CA ARG A 180 -17.99 -0.91 -7.22
C ARG A 180 -17.86 -2.33 -6.70
N LEU A 181 -18.96 -3.06 -6.69
CA LEU A 181 -18.97 -4.49 -6.40
C LEU A 181 -18.71 -5.27 -7.67
N VAL A 182 -17.87 -6.29 -7.57
CA VAL A 182 -17.53 -7.20 -8.67
C VAL A 182 -17.97 -8.60 -8.29
N ASP A 183 -18.89 -9.17 -9.07
CA ASP A 183 -19.34 -10.55 -8.88
C ASP A 183 -18.29 -11.54 -9.39
N LEU A 184 -18.03 -12.56 -8.58
CA LEU A 184 -17.16 -13.69 -8.87
C LEU A 184 -18.00 -14.95 -9.08
N SER A 185 -17.49 -15.90 -9.83
CA SER A 185 -18.21 -17.17 -10.07
C SER A 185 -18.13 -18.15 -8.89
N SER A 186 -17.30 -17.84 -7.88
CA SER A 186 -17.03 -18.69 -6.72
C SER A 186 -16.63 -17.81 -5.54
N SER A 187 -16.76 -18.34 -4.33
CA SER A 187 -16.38 -17.66 -3.10
C SER A 187 -14.85 -17.61 -2.92
N TYR A 188 -14.41 -16.84 -1.95
CA TYR A 188 -13.02 -16.68 -1.57
C TYR A 188 -12.91 -16.49 -0.05
N TRP A 189 -11.71 -16.54 0.49
CA TRP A 189 -11.46 -16.32 1.91
C TRP A 189 -10.44 -15.17 2.14
N PHE A 190 -10.10 -14.89 3.41
CA PHE A 190 -9.33 -13.72 3.80
C PHE A 190 -7.88 -13.68 3.25
N ARG A 191 -7.27 -14.82 2.84
CA ARG A 191 -5.93 -14.89 2.25
C ARG A 191 -5.92 -14.87 0.72
N SER A 192 -7.08 -14.63 0.11
CA SER A 192 -7.28 -14.73 -1.34
C SER A 192 -6.98 -13.46 -2.12
N LEU A 193 -6.83 -12.32 -1.48
CA LEU A 193 -6.73 -11.01 -2.13
C LEU A 193 -5.29 -10.59 -2.34
N ALA A 194 -4.97 -10.10 -3.54
CA ALA A 194 -3.69 -9.51 -3.89
C ALA A 194 -3.81 -8.46 -5.00
N ARG A 195 -2.71 -7.81 -5.35
CA ARG A 195 -2.65 -6.85 -6.47
C ARG A 195 -1.58 -7.28 -7.46
N GLY A 196 -1.89 -7.14 -8.72
CA GLY A 196 -0.98 -7.37 -9.83
C GLY A 196 0.01 -6.22 -10.05
N PRO A 197 1.01 -6.43 -10.94
CA PRO A 197 2.11 -5.49 -11.16
C PRO A 197 1.67 -4.15 -11.76
N GLU A 198 0.58 -4.13 -12.52
CA GLU A 198 0.02 -2.90 -13.10
C GLU A 198 -1.18 -2.36 -12.30
N GLY A 199 -1.43 -2.91 -11.12
CA GLY A 199 -2.51 -2.49 -10.23
C GLY A 199 -3.81 -3.27 -10.40
N GLU A 200 -3.82 -4.38 -11.14
CA GLU A 200 -4.97 -5.26 -11.27
C GLU A 200 -5.37 -5.82 -9.90
N ALA A 201 -6.65 -6.07 -9.69
CA ALA A 201 -7.11 -6.82 -8.54
C ALA A 201 -7.03 -8.32 -8.84
N LEU A 202 -6.51 -9.08 -7.89
CA LEU A 202 -6.31 -10.52 -7.98
C LEU A 202 -7.08 -11.22 -6.87
N VAL A 203 -7.91 -12.20 -7.23
CA VAL A 203 -8.71 -12.96 -6.27
C VAL A 203 -8.62 -14.45 -6.57
N LEU A 204 -8.07 -15.20 -5.61
CA LEU A 204 -8.04 -16.67 -5.67
C LEU A 204 -9.35 -17.22 -5.10
N THR A 205 -10.15 -17.87 -5.94
CA THR A 205 -11.47 -18.40 -5.56
C THR A 205 -11.45 -19.89 -5.25
N TYR A 206 -12.53 -20.39 -4.60
CA TYR A 206 -12.64 -21.79 -4.14
C TYR A 206 -12.64 -22.80 -5.29
N ASP A 207 -13.02 -22.38 -6.51
CA ASP A 207 -12.86 -23.20 -7.71
C ASP A 207 -11.42 -23.36 -8.18
N GLY A 208 -10.46 -22.83 -7.42
CA GLY A 208 -9.03 -22.95 -7.68
C GLY A 208 -8.48 -21.99 -8.73
N LYS A 209 -9.29 -21.03 -9.16
CA LYS A 209 -8.93 -20.05 -10.19
C LYS A 209 -8.45 -18.75 -9.58
N LEU A 210 -7.43 -18.16 -10.19
CA LEU A 210 -7.02 -16.80 -9.95
C LEU A 210 -7.75 -15.87 -10.93
N ASN A 211 -8.67 -15.06 -10.40
CA ASN A 211 -9.39 -14.05 -11.17
C ASN A 211 -8.54 -12.79 -11.25
N VAL A 212 -8.31 -12.28 -12.46
CA VAL A 212 -7.65 -11.01 -12.72
C VAL A 212 -8.72 -10.00 -13.10
N ILE A 213 -8.83 -8.93 -12.33
CA ILE A 213 -9.86 -7.92 -12.47
C ILE A 213 -9.22 -6.60 -12.89
N ASP A 214 -9.66 -6.03 -13.98
CA ASP A 214 -9.36 -4.66 -14.35
C ASP A 214 -10.11 -3.71 -13.41
N VAL A 215 -9.36 -2.93 -12.64
CA VAL A 215 -9.94 -2.13 -11.54
C VAL A 215 -10.72 -0.91 -12.03
N GLU A 216 -10.40 -0.39 -13.22
CA GLU A 216 -11.13 0.76 -13.78
C GLU A 216 -12.50 0.36 -14.34
N SER A 217 -12.56 -0.76 -15.04
CA SER A 217 -13.85 -1.26 -15.58
C SER A 217 -14.62 -2.15 -14.60
N GLY A 218 -13.95 -2.71 -13.58
CA GLY A 218 -14.53 -3.70 -12.67
C GLY A 218 -14.81 -5.06 -13.32
N LYS A 219 -14.17 -5.38 -14.44
CA LYS A 219 -14.42 -6.64 -15.16
C LYS A 219 -13.35 -7.67 -14.84
N VAL A 220 -13.76 -8.92 -14.64
CA VAL A 220 -12.86 -10.07 -14.67
C VAL A 220 -12.37 -10.24 -16.11
N VAL A 221 -11.11 -9.88 -16.36
CA VAL A 221 -10.51 -9.90 -17.69
C VAL A 221 -9.77 -11.20 -17.99
N ARG A 222 -9.43 -11.97 -16.95
CA ARG A 222 -8.77 -13.27 -17.09
C ARG A 222 -9.06 -14.14 -15.88
N LYS A 223 -9.14 -15.45 -16.12
CA LYS A 223 -9.16 -16.50 -15.09
C LYS A 223 -8.04 -17.49 -15.39
N ILE A 224 -7.22 -17.77 -14.40
CA ILE A 224 -6.07 -18.65 -14.50
C ILE A 224 -6.32 -19.86 -13.60
N ASP A 225 -6.28 -21.07 -14.14
CA ASP A 225 -6.36 -22.29 -13.35
C ASP A 225 -5.03 -22.48 -12.59
N VAL A 226 -5.06 -22.48 -11.26
CA VAL A 226 -3.85 -22.52 -10.42
C VAL A 226 -3.79 -23.76 -9.54
N ILE A 227 -4.85 -24.03 -8.77
CA ILE A 227 -4.95 -25.18 -7.86
C ILE A 227 -6.24 -25.95 -8.12
N GLN A 228 -6.38 -27.12 -7.52
CA GLN A 228 -7.66 -27.83 -7.52
C GLN A 228 -8.69 -27.05 -6.68
N PRO A 229 -10.00 -27.23 -6.95
CA PRO A 229 -11.05 -26.69 -6.09
C PRO A 229 -10.81 -27.09 -4.63
N TRP A 230 -11.11 -26.16 -3.72
CA TRP A 230 -10.85 -26.31 -2.30
C TRP A 230 -11.97 -25.72 -1.46
N GLU A 231 -11.99 -26.03 -0.17
CA GLU A 231 -12.96 -25.52 0.78
C GLU A 231 -12.26 -24.85 1.97
N GLU A 232 -12.83 -23.76 2.45
CA GLU A 232 -12.39 -23.09 3.66
C GLU A 232 -12.58 -24.01 4.87
N LYS A 233 -11.57 -24.01 5.74
CA LYS A 233 -11.60 -24.75 7.01
C LYS A 233 -12.47 -24.06 8.03
N ALA A 234 -13.04 -24.83 8.96
CA ALA A 234 -13.83 -24.28 10.05
C ALA A 234 -12.98 -23.40 10.97
N ASP A 235 -11.74 -23.82 11.27
CA ASP A 235 -10.78 -23.01 11.98
C ASP A 235 -9.94 -22.18 10.98
N TRP A 236 -10.04 -20.85 11.07
CA TRP A 236 -9.29 -19.92 10.23
C TRP A 236 -7.77 -20.02 10.39
N GLN A 237 -7.29 -20.60 11.51
CA GLN A 237 -5.86 -20.83 11.76
C GLN A 237 -5.34 -22.06 11.00
N GLU A 238 -6.21 -22.95 10.53
CA GLU A 238 -5.81 -24.08 9.71
C GLU A 238 -5.20 -23.62 8.36
N ALA A 239 -4.37 -24.51 7.82
CA ALA A 239 -3.72 -24.25 6.55
C ALA A 239 -4.71 -24.21 5.39
N GLY A 240 -4.66 -23.17 4.60
CA GLY A 240 -5.41 -23.00 3.36
C GLY A 240 -4.58 -22.24 2.32
N PRO A 241 -5.11 -22.08 1.10
CA PRO A 241 -4.42 -21.34 0.05
C PRO A 241 -4.20 -19.88 0.42
N ALA A 242 -3.02 -19.37 0.10
CA ALA A 242 -2.67 -17.94 0.25
C ALA A 242 -2.02 -17.45 -1.04
N ILE A 243 -2.25 -16.19 -1.37
CA ILE A 243 -1.63 -15.53 -2.52
C ILE A 243 -0.77 -14.34 -2.08
N LYS A 244 0.42 -14.22 -2.67
CA LYS A 244 1.27 -13.04 -2.60
C LYS A 244 1.85 -12.76 -3.98
N VAL A 245 2.20 -11.50 -4.24
CA VAL A 245 2.74 -11.07 -5.53
C VAL A 245 4.08 -10.37 -5.36
N ALA A 246 5.02 -10.68 -6.25
CA ALA A 246 6.27 -9.94 -6.39
C ALA A 246 6.63 -9.80 -7.86
N GLY A 247 6.78 -8.56 -8.33
CA GLY A 247 6.96 -8.27 -9.74
C GLY A 247 5.81 -8.82 -10.57
N SER A 248 6.10 -9.53 -11.65
CA SER A 248 5.10 -10.15 -12.54
C SER A 248 4.67 -11.56 -12.12
N SER A 249 5.03 -12.01 -10.92
CA SER A 249 4.73 -13.36 -10.44
C SER A 249 3.80 -13.34 -9.26
N ALA A 250 2.72 -14.15 -9.30
CA ALA A 250 1.94 -14.48 -8.14
C ALA A 250 2.40 -15.84 -7.58
N TYR A 251 2.49 -15.91 -6.28
CA TYR A 251 2.85 -17.10 -5.51
C TYR A 251 1.60 -17.58 -4.79
N VAL A 252 1.17 -18.78 -5.09
CA VAL A 252 -0.05 -19.38 -4.52
C VAL A 252 0.31 -20.66 -3.80
N THR A 253 -0.01 -20.73 -2.50
CA THR A 253 0.15 -21.97 -1.74
C THR A 253 -1.03 -22.89 -1.98
N ASP A 254 -0.72 -24.18 -2.16
CA ASP A 254 -1.68 -25.27 -2.16
C ASP A 254 -1.41 -26.12 -0.90
N ALA A 255 -2.13 -25.78 0.17
CA ALA A 255 -1.95 -26.40 1.47
C ALA A 255 -2.31 -27.92 1.44
N GLN A 256 -3.33 -28.27 0.67
CA GLN A 256 -3.81 -29.66 0.57
C GLN A 256 -2.77 -30.57 -0.08
N ASN A 257 -2.06 -30.09 -1.10
CA ASN A 257 -1.10 -30.85 -1.87
C ASN A 257 0.36 -30.54 -1.49
N LYS A 258 0.59 -29.67 -0.49
CA LYS A 258 1.91 -29.21 -0.05
C LYS A 258 2.74 -28.66 -1.21
N LYS A 259 2.15 -27.73 -1.96
CA LYS A 259 2.80 -27.14 -3.12
C LYS A 259 2.80 -25.61 -3.05
N LEU A 260 3.75 -25.03 -3.78
CA LEU A 260 3.78 -23.62 -4.12
C LEU A 260 3.73 -23.49 -5.63
N HIS A 261 2.74 -22.79 -6.14
CA HIS A 261 2.59 -22.47 -7.55
C HIS A 261 3.10 -21.06 -7.82
N VAL A 262 3.95 -20.90 -8.82
CA VAL A 262 4.40 -19.61 -9.32
C VAL A 262 3.64 -19.33 -10.61
N VAL A 263 2.80 -18.31 -10.61
CA VAL A 263 1.97 -17.91 -11.73
C VAL A 263 2.63 -16.73 -12.43
N ASP A 264 2.91 -16.85 -13.72
CA ASP A 264 3.30 -15.74 -14.58
C ASP A 264 2.06 -14.92 -14.94
N LEU A 265 1.90 -13.75 -14.31
CA LEU A 265 0.73 -12.89 -14.50
C LEU A 265 0.68 -12.28 -15.91
N THR A 266 1.82 -12.10 -16.56
CA THR A 266 1.89 -11.58 -17.92
C THR A 266 1.35 -12.60 -18.93
N LYS A 267 1.81 -13.85 -18.81
CA LYS A 267 1.32 -14.94 -19.66
C LYS A 267 -0.05 -15.46 -19.25
N GLY A 268 -0.36 -15.41 -17.96
CA GLY A 268 -1.60 -15.94 -17.41
C GLY A 268 -1.58 -17.47 -17.26
N GLU A 269 -0.46 -18.02 -16.82
CA GLU A 269 -0.27 -19.46 -16.64
C GLU A 269 0.57 -19.77 -15.42
N VAL A 270 0.47 -21.02 -14.91
CA VAL A 270 1.37 -21.53 -13.90
C VAL A 270 2.72 -21.84 -14.54
N ALA A 271 3.72 -21.01 -14.25
CA ALA A 271 5.07 -21.15 -14.80
C ALA A 271 5.89 -22.22 -14.07
N LYS A 272 5.61 -22.46 -12.78
CA LYS A 272 6.34 -23.41 -11.95
C LYS A 272 5.51 -23.92 -10.80
N THR A 273 5.65 -25.21 -10.49
CA THR A 273 5.14 -25.84 -9.28
C THR A 273 6.29 -26.39 -8.47
N ILE A 274 6.28 -26.16 -7.16
CA ILE A 274 7.33 -26.55 -6.22
C ILE A 274 6.71 -27.41 -5.13
N ASP A 275 7.23 -28.59 -4.92
CA ASP A 275 6.83 -29.46 -3.80
C ASP A 275 7.44 -28.93 -2.50
N LEU A 276 6.63 -28.82 -1.46
CA LEU A 276 7.04 -28.34 -0.15
C LEU A 276 7.17 -29.53 0.83
N PRO A 277 8.17 -29.53 1.72
CA PRO A 277 8.35 -30.59 2.70
C PRO A 277 7.24 -30.60 3.77
N GLN A 278 6.56 -29.48 3.97
CA GLN A 278 5.51 -29.31 4.97
C GLN A 278 4.31 -28.59 4.37
N THR A 279 3.15 -28.73 5.03
CA THR A 279 1.94 -27.98 4.67
C THR A 279 2.18 -26.48 4.91
N PRO A 280 2.06 -25.63 3.88
CA PRO A 280 2.19 -24.17 4.04
C PRO A 280 0.96 -23.61 4.76
N VAL A 281 1.16 -22.79 5.78
CA VAL A 281 0.09 -22.10 6.52
C VAL A 281 0.03 -20.62 6.10
N GLU A 282 1.18 -19.98 6.02
CA GLU A 282 1.33 -18.58 5.63
C GLU A 282 2.41 -18.42 4.56
N LEU A 283 2.31 -17.34 3.80
CA LEU A 283 3.26 -16.98 2.76
C LEU A 283 3.64 -15.50 2.90
N ALA A 284 4.93 -15.24 2.97
CA ALA A 284 5.49 -13.90 2.85
C ALA A 284 6.48 -13.86 1.69
N VAL A 285 6.46 -12.78 0.94
CA VAL A 285 7.42 -12.53 -0.14
C VAL A 285 8.32 -11.38 0.28
N VAL A 286 9.62 -11.65 0.34
CA VAL A 286 10.64 -10.64 0.55
C VAL A 286 11.31 -10.37 -0.79
N ALA A 287 10.97 -9.26 -1.41
CA ALA A 287 11.62 -8.80 -2.63
C ALA A 287 12.93 -8.07 -2.24
N GLY A 288 14.02 -8.80 -2.17
CA GLY A 288 15.35 -8.22 -2.06
C GLY A 288 15.74 -7.55 -3.37
N LYS A 289 15.20 -6.40 -3.70
CA LYS A 289 15.86 -5.53 -4.68
C LYS A 289 17.00 -4.84 -3.95
N PRO A 290 18.27 -5.01 -4.38
CA PRO A 290 19.32 -4.11 -3.93
C PRO A 290 18.84 -2.69 -4.23
N GLU A 291 18.85 -1.81 -3.26
CA GLU A 291 18.67 -0.38 -3.54
C GLU A 291 19.68 -0.02 -4.63
N ALA A 292 19.22 0.61 -5.72
CA ALA A 292 20.14 1.20 -6.67
C ALA A 292 21.07 2.12 -5.89
N PRO A 293 22.39 2.03 -6.07
CA PRO A 293 23.32 2.90 -5.35
C PRO A 293 22.84 4.34 -5.52
N ALA A 294 22.76 5.06 -4.41
CA ALA A 294 22.44 6.48 -4.43
C ALA A 294 23.29 7.12 -5.54
N ARG A 295 22.66 7.77 -6.52
CA ARG A 295 23.40 8.56 -7.49
C ARG A 295 24.27 9.50 -6.66
N GLU A 296 25.59 9.31 -6.72
CA GLU A 296 26.51 10.33 -6.26
C GLU A 296 26.14 11.61 -7.03
N GLU A 297 25.54 12.56 -6.34
CA GLU A 297 25.53 13.93 -6.83
C GLU A 297 26.99 14.30 -6.97
N LYS A 298 27.47 14.34 -8.23
CA LYS A 298 28.75 14.91 -8.52
C LYS A 298 28.70 16.32 -7.99
N ALA A 299 29.33 16.53 -6.85
CA ALA A 299 29.64 17.86 -6.36
C ALA A 299 30.35 18.58 -7.51
N HIS A 300 29.67 19.53 -8.11
CA HIS A 300 30.32 20.47 -9.00
C HIS A 300 31.34 21.21 -8.16
N GLY A 301 32.57 20.71 -8.20
CA GLY A 301 33.70 21.41 -7.61
C GLY A 301 33.80 22.78 -8.27
N HIS A 302 33.57 23.81 -7.50
CA HIS A 302 34.00 25.16 -7.84
C HIS A 302 35.51 25.09 -8.03
N VAL A 303 35.95 25.09 -9.28
CA VAL A 303 37.33 25.35 -9.62
C VAL A 303 37.58 26.82 -9.35
N SER A 304 38.19 27.08 -8.20
CA SER A 304 38.80 28.36 -7.87
C SER A 304 39.96 28.57 -8.84
N HIS A 305 39.79 29.42 -9.81
CA HIS A 305 40.90 29.93 -10.62
C HIS A 305 41.72 30.91 -9.82
N GLY A 306 42.90 30.45 -9.37
CA GLY A 306 43.91 31.30 -8.81
C GLY A 306 44.40 32.31 -9.82
N HIS A 307 44.37 33.58 -9.44
CA HIS A 307 45.00 34.68 -10.16
C HIS A 307 46.50 34.51 -10.18
N GLY A 308 47.07 34.22 -11.36
CA GLY A 308 48.47 34.41 -11.66
C GLY A 308 48.62 35.77 -12.37
N SER A 309 49.40 36.63 -11.72
CA SER A 309 49.85 37.91 -12.23
C SER A 309 50.77 37.76 -13.44
N HIS A 310 50.47 38.45 -14.54
CA HIS A 310 51.45 38.87 -15.51
C HIS A 310 51.13 40.26 -16.04
N GLU A 311 52.20 41.07 -15.99
CA GLU A 311 52.33 42.47 -16.38
C GLU A 311 52.17 42.71 -17.88
N GLY A 312 51.64 43.88 -18.19
CA GLY A 312 52.11 44.80 -19.27
C GLY A 312 51.65 44.55 -20.68
N HIS A 313 50.81 45.43 -21.19
CA HIS A 313 51.16 46.28 -22.31
C HIS A 313 49.97 47.19 -22.67
N ASP A 314 50.29 48.49 -22.71
CA ASP A 314 49.47 49.58 -23.25
C ASP A 314 49.03 49.38 -24.69
N HIS A 315 47.82 49.79 -25.04
CA HIS A 315 47.54 50.56 -26.23
C HIS A 315 46.20 51.26 -26.16
N VAL A 316 46.27 52.57 -26.36
CA VAL A 316 45.33 53.64 -26.42
C VAL A 316 44.50 53.57 -27.73
N HIS A 317 43.32 54.13 -27.72
CA HIS A 317 42.48 54.84 -28.69
C HIS A 317 41.05 54.34 -28.68
N ASP A 318 40.17 55.11 -28.36
CA ASP A 318 39.51 56.35 -28.73
C ASP A 318 38.07 56.10 -29.26
N ASP A 319 37.20 56.82 -28.62
CA ASP A 319 36.02 57.50 -29.13
C ASP A 319 34.80 56.73 -29.73
N ALA A 320 33.69 56.78 -29.19
CA ALA A 320 32.61 57.71 -29.45
C ALA A 320 31.22 57.12 -29.07
N ALA A 321 30.56 57.74 -28.18
CA ALA A 321 29.08 57.80 -28.13
C ALA A 321 28.61 58.89 -29.11
N PRO A 322 27.33 59.25 -29.34
CA PRO A 322 26.11 58.86 -28.65
C PRO A 322 24.85 58.76 -29.55
N SER A 323 23.71 58.74 -28.86
CA SER A 323 22.35 59.22 -29.21
C SER A 323 21.33 58.14 -29.57
N ALA A 324 20.26 57.99 -28.85
CA ALA A 324 19.09 58.85 -28.58
C ALA A 324 17.93 58.58 -29.57
N GLY A 325 16.75 58.46 -28.98
CA GLY A 325 15.43 58.65 -29.62
C GLY A 325 14.55 57.40 -29.48
N ALA A 326 13.60 57.37 -28.68
CA ALA A 326 12.41 58.19 -28.39
C ALA A 326 11.15 57.59 -29.04
N GLU A 327 10.15 57.33 -28.17
CA GLU A 327 8.69 57.50 -28.38
C GLU A 327 8.03 56.55 -29.42
N GLY A 328 6.84 56.05 -29.27
CA GLY A 328 5.74 56.27 -28.37
C GLY A 328 4.49 55.64 -28.95
N HIS A 329 3.47 55.62 -28.12
CA HIS A 329 2.03 55.45 -28.41
C HIS A 329 1.56 54.07 -28.94
N GLY A 330 0.50 53.43 -28.48
CA GLY A 330 -0.71 53.91 -27.85
C GLY A 330 -1.89 53.14 -28.43
N GLY A 331 -2.89 52.87 -27.61
CA GLY A 331 -4.27 52.56 -28.07
C GLY A 331 -4.73 51.12 -27.79
N ARG A 332 -5.49 50.86 -26.74
CA ARG A 332 -6.93 50.96 -26.50
C ARG A 332 -7.85 50.09 -27.38
N GLY A 333 -8.70 49.39 -26.69
CA GLY A 333 -10.05 48.95 -27.07
C GLY A 333 -10.15 47.41 -27.23
N GLY A 334 -11.00 46.65 -26.61
CA GLY A 334 -12.25 46.89 -25.97
C GLY A 334 -13.31 45.91 -26.46
N HIS A 335 -14.03 45.30 -25.52
CA HIS A 335 -15.30 44.55 -25.67
C HIS A 335 -15.26 43.25 -26.48
N GLY A 336 -15.83 42.16 -26.05
CA GLY A 336 -16.99 41.78 -25.26
C GLY A 336 -17.71 40.65 -25.97
N HIS A 337 -18.04 39.68 -25.23
CA HIS A 337 -19.19 38.77 -25.18
C HIS A 337 -18.82 37.51 -24.42
#